data_b5f439fcba6feb79f612beb2612c1f5f
#
_entry.id   b5f439fcba6feb79f612beb2612c1f5f
#
_cell.length_a   1.000
_cell.length_b   1.000
_cell.length_c   1.000
_cell.angle_alpha   90.00
_cell.angle_beta   90.00
_cell.angle_gamma   90.00
#
_symmetry.space_group_name_H-M   'P 1'
#
loop_
_entity.id
_entity.type
_entity.pdbx_description
1 polymer ?
#
loop_
_entity_poly.entity_id
_entity_poly.type
_entity_poly.pdbx_seq_one_letter_code
_entity_poly.pdbx_strand_id
1 'polypeptide(L)' 'LLDKVITMLQNDIPLEEKYRDHELKGKYQGFKECHIQPDWLLIYLKENDVLTLTLVDTGTHADLFNL' A
#
# COMPACT_ATOMS: atom_id res chain seq x y z
N LEU A 1 1.31 6.01 12.62
CA LEU A 1 1.85 6.17 11.27
C LEU A 1 0.90 5.61 10.21
N LEU A 2 0.37 4.42 10.45
CA LEU A 2 -0.61 3.81 9.54
C LEU A 2 -1.86 4.68 9.43
N ASP A 3 -2.36 5.19 10.55
CA ASP A 3 -3.54 6.05 10.56
C ASP A 3 -3.36 7.30 9.70
N LYS A 4 -2.16 7.87 9.75
CA LYS A 4 -1.85 9.05 8.96
C LYS A 4 -1.91 8.73 7.47
N VAL A 5 -1.32 7.59 7.08
CA VAL A 5 -1.31 7.17 5.68
C VAL A 5 -2.72 6.89 5.19
N ILE A 6 -3.51 6.18 5.97
CA ILE A 6 -4.89 5.88 5.59
C ILE A 6 -5.69 7.16 5.42
N THR A 7 -5.55 8.13 6.33
CA THR A 7 -6.24 9.40 6.21
C THR A 7 -5.85 10.13 4.93
N MET A 8 -4.58 10.11 4.59
CA MET A 8 -4.11 10.75 3.35
C MET A 8 -4.71 10.05 2.13
N LEU A 9 -4.74 8.72 2.12
CA LEU A 9 -5.31 7.98 1.00
C LEU A 9 -6.81 8.23 0.87
N GLN A 10 -7.52 8.33 1.98
CA GLN A 10 -8.96 8.61 1.96
C GLN A 10 -9.27 9.98 1.39
N ASN A 11 -8.37 10.92 1.55
CA ASN A 11 -8.58 12.31 1.12
C ASN A 11 -7.83 12.64 -0.18
N ASP A 12 -7.31 11.62 -0.87
CA ASP A 12 -6.58 11.80 -2.14
C ASP A 12 -5.38 12.71 -2.01
N ILE A 13 -4.73 12.72 -0.86
CA ILE A 13 -3.53 13.49 -0.61
C ILE A 13 -2.33 12.66 -1.03
N PRO A 14 -1.44 13.18 -1.91
CA PRO A 14 -0.26 12.44 -2.32
C PRO A 14 0.64 12.10 -1.13
N LEU A 15 1.14 10.87 -1.10
CA LEU A 15 2.06 10.44 -0.05
C LEU A 15 3.45 11.00 -0.30
N GLU A 16 4.19 11.23 0.79
CA GLU A 16 5.58 11.66 0.70
C GLU A 16 6.44 10.57 0.06
N GLU A 17 7.53 10.96 -0.58
CA GLU A 17 8.42 10.02 -1.26
C GLU A 17 8.93 8.91 -0.35
N LYS A 18 9.07 9.19 0.93
CA LYS A 18 9.58 8.19 1.88
C LYS A 18 8.70 6.97 1.97
N TYR A 19 7.44 7.06 1.57
CA TYR A 19 6.52 5.93 1.57
C TYR A 19 6.63 5.08 0.32
N ARG A 20 7.35 5.55 -0.69
CA ARG A 20 7.63 4.82 -1.92
C ARG A 20 6.36 4.30 -2.58
N ASP A 21 5.36 5.17 -2.65
CA ASP A 21 4.08 4.86 -3.26
C ASP A 21 4.25 4.57 -4.76
N HIS A 22 3.77 3.41 -5.20
CA HIS A 22 3.90 3.02 -6.60
C HIS A 22 2.81 2.02 -7.00
N GLU A 23 2.57 1.91 -8.30
CA GLU A 23 1.59 0.98 -8.83
C GLU A 23 2.17 -0.43 -8.93
N LEU A 24 1.31 -1.42 -8.70
CA LEU A 24 1.68 -2.82 -8.85
C LEU A 24 1.34 -3.31 -10.25
N LYS A 25 2.00 -4.38 -10.67
CA LYS A 25 1.81 -4.99 -11.98
C LYS A 25 1.41 -6.45 -11.82
N GLY A 26 1.09 -7.09 -12.93
CA GLY A 26 0.70 -8.49 -12.93
C GLY A 26 -0.69 -8.68 -12.35
N LYS A 27 -0.85 -9.70 -11.51
CA LYS A 27 -2.16 -10.02 -10.95
C LYS A 27 -2.70 -8.95 -9.99
N TYR A 28 -1.84 -8.03 -9.55
CA TYR A 28 -2.26 -6.92 -8.70
C TYR A 28 -2.40 -5.62 -9.49
N GLN A 29 -2.49 -5.70 -10.79
CA GLN A 29 -2.67 -4.53 -11.63
C GLN A 29 -3.89 -3.74 -11.18
N GLY A 30 -3.74 -2.43 -11.07
CA GLY A 30 -4.78 -1.55 -10.56
C GLY A 30 -4.62 -1.20 -9.10
N PHE A 31 -3.89 -2.01 -8.35
CA PHE A 31 -3.57 -1.71 -6.96
C PHE A 31 -2.27 -0.94 -6.87
N LYS A 32 -2.07 -0.28 -5.73
CA LYS A 32 -0.83 0.44 -5.42
C LYS A 32 -0.25 -0.09 -4.13
N GLU A 33 1.04 0.13 -3.94
CA GLU A 33 1.74 -0.33 -2.74
C GLU A 33 2.51 0.85 -2.17
N CYS A 34 2.50 0.99 -0.85
CA CYS A 34 3.36 1.96 -0.18
C CYS A 34 4.00 1.31 1.05
N HIS A 35 5.17 1.84 1.42
CA HIS A 35 5.94 1.33 2.55
C HIS A 35 5.62 2.17 3.78
N ILE A 36 5.00 1.55 4.78
CA ILE A 36 4.63 2.25 6.02
C ILE A 36 5.81 2.31 6.97
N GLN A 37 6.47 1.17 7.15
CA GLN A 37 7.67 1.01 7.95
C GLN A 37 8.58 0.00 7.25
N PRO A 38 9.83 -0.15 7.67
CA PRO A 38 10.72 -1.10 6.99
C PRO A 38 10.15 -2.50 6.85
N ASP A 39 9.32 -2.92 7.81
CA ASP A 39 8.77 -4.28 7.83
C ASP A 39 7.30 -4.35 7.42
N TRP A 40 6.69 -3.25 7.00
CA TRP A 40 5.26 -3.26 6.67
C TRP A 40 4.98 -2.55 5.35
N LEU A 41 4.24 -3.25 4.49
CA LEU A 41 3.72 -2.70 3.24
C LEU A 41 2.21 -2.57 3.32
N LEU A 42 1.68 -1.57 2.65
CA LEU A 42 0.25 -1.41 2.50
C LEU A 42 -0.09 -1.50 1.02
N ILE A 43 -0.89 -2.48 0.66
CA ILE A 43 -1.41 -2.62 -0.70
C ILE A 43 -2.82 -2.05 -0.69
N TYR A 44 -3.12 -1.16 -1.59
CA TYR A 44 -4.42 -0.49 -1.58
C TYR A 44 -4.96 -0.21 -2.97
N LEU A 45 -6.27 -0.05 -3.01
CA LEU A 45 -7.01 0.35 -4.20
C LEU A 45 -8.09 1.31 -3.76
N LYS A 46 -8.21 2.45 -4.43
CA LYS A 46 -9.30 3.37 -4.17
C LYS A 46 -10.13 3.54 -5.42
N GLU A 47 -11.41 3.18 -5.35
CA GLU A 47 -12.35 3.30 -6.45
C GLU A 47 -13.67 3.84 -5.92
N ASN A 48 -14.24 4.83 -6.60
CA ASN A 48 -15.57 5.35 -6.26
C ASN A 48 -15.71 5.66 -4.76
N ASP A 49 -14.65 6.25 -4.18
CA ASP A 49 -14.58 6.60 -2.77
C ASP A 49 -14.51 5.40 -1.82
N VAL A 50 -14.34 4.20 -2.34
CA VAL A 50 -14.11 3.02 -1.52
C VAL A 50 -12.62 2.72 -1.51
N LEU A 51 -12.05 2.65 -0.30
CA LEU A 51 -10.62 2.36 -0.10
C LEU A 51 -10.48 0.93 0.42
N THR A 52 -9.86 0.09 -0.39
CA THR A 52 -9.59 -1.31 -0.02
C THR A 52 -8.14 -1.42 0.39
N LEU A 53 -7.89 -2.00 1.57
CA LEU A 53 -6.56 -2.05 2.17
C LEU A 53 -6.16 -3.47 2.52
N THR A 54 -4.88 -3.79 2.31
CA THR A 54 -4.28 -5.03 2.79
C THR A 54 -2.91 -4.69 3.37
N LEU A 55 -2.71 -4.97 4.65
CA LEU A 55 -1.45 -4.72 5.32
C LEU A 55 -0.61 -6.00 5.31
N VAL A 56 0.63 -5.90 4.86
CA VAL A 56 1.51 -7.05 4.67
C VAL A 56 2.81 -6.85 5.43
N ASP A 57 3.21 -7.88 6.18
CA ASP A 57 4.48 -7.89 6.92
C ASP A 57 5.62 -8.28 5.95
N THR A 58 6.57 -7.37 5.76
CA THR A 58 7.68 -7.61 4.85
C THR A 58 8.76 -8.52 5.41
N GLY A 59 8.71 -8.81 6.71
CA GLY A 59 9.65 -9.78 7.30
C GLY A 59 9.50 -11.17 6.69
N THR A 60 8.31 -11.47 6.16
CA THR A 60 8.04 -12.71 5.45
C THR A 60 7.66 -12.45 4.01
N HIS A 61 8.02 -11.27 3.51
CA HIS A 61 7.57 -10.80 2.21
C HIS A 61 7.88 -11.76 1.07
N ALA A 62 9.10 -12.28 1.04
CA ALA A 62 9.51 -13.20 -0.02
C ALA A 62 8.62 -14.45 -0.03
N ASP A 63 8.27 -14.95 1.13
CA ASP A 63 7.42 -16.13 1.24
C ASP A 63 5.98 -15.83 0.86
N LEU A 64 5.50 -14.64 1.19
CA LEU A 64 4.12 -14.26 0.91
C LEU A 64 3.87 -13.99 -0.57
N PHE A 65 4.82 -13.37 -1.25
CA PHE A 65 4.67 -12.97 -2.63
C PHE A 65 5.45 -13.81 -3.63
N ASN A 66 6.28 -14.69 -3.15
CA ASN A 66 7.05 -15.58 -4.00
C ASN A 66 6.29 -16.89 -4.21
N LEU A 67 5.06 -16.74 -4.47
CA LEU A 67 4.15 -17.88 -4.63
C LEU A 67 4.15 -18.41 -6.03
#